data_24732b727b160cddae8274a7dd3d2b35
#
_entry.id   24732b727b160cddae8274a7dd3d2b35
#
_cell.length_a   1.000
_cell.length_b   1.000
_cell.length_c   1.000
_cell.angle_alpha   90.00
_cell.angle_beta   90.00
_cell.angle_gamma   90.00
#
_symmetry.space_group_name_H-M   'P 1'
#
loop_
_entity.id
_entity.type
_entity.pdbx_description
1 polymer ?
#
loop_
_entity_poly.entity_id
_entity_poly.type
_entity_poly.pdbx_seq_one_letter_code
_entity_poly.pdbx_strand_id
1 'polypeptide(L)'
;MRDPLSKKITGIAPSGIRKFFDIVSEMPDAISLGVGEPDFDTPWRVREEGIYTLEKGRTFYTSNAGLKELRQEISNYLDRKIHVRYDYVHEIMVTVGGSEGIDLTMRAMLNPGDEVLVPEPSYVSYAPCVTLADGVPVPIPMKEENEFKLTAEELEAAITPKTKILVLPFPNNPTGAIMTKEDLEPIAKLVEKYDLYVLSDEIYSELTYKTDHVSIASLPGMRERTLVVNGFSK
;
A
#
# COMPACT_ATOMS: atom_id res chain seq x y z
N MET A 1 36.78 -6.30 13.07
CA MET A 1 35.61 -5.65 13.71
C MET A 1 34.38 -6.41 13.27
N ARG A 2 33.39 -6.59 14.14
CA ARG A 2 32.15 -7.33 13.78
C ARG A 2 31.35 -6.46 12.80
N ASP A 3 30.74 -7.08 11.78
CA ASP A 3 29.86 -6.36 10.86
C ASP A 3 28.65 -5.83 11.62
N PRO A 4 28.36 -4.51 11.59
CA PRO A 4 27.22 -3.91 12.29
C PRO A 4 25.89 -4.20 11.60
N LEU A 5 25.86 -4.59 10.33
CA LEU A 5 24.66 -4.81 9.55
C LEU A 5 24.22 -6.28 9.57
N SER A 6 22.90 -6.49 9.57
CA SER A 6 22.35 -7.84 9.42
C SER A 6 22.51 -8.34 7.99
N LYS A 7 22.59 -9.67 7.83
CA LYS A 7 22.67 -10.31 6.51
C LYS A 7 21.44 -9.99 5.63
N LYS A 8 20.28 -9.77 6.22
CA LYS A 8 19.06 -9.38 5.51
C LYS A 8 19.22 -8.03 4.84
N ILE A 9 19.71 -7.02 5.59
CA ILE A 9 19.93 -5.67 5.06
C ILE A 9 21.00 -5.66 3.98
N THR A 10 22.10 -6.38 4.17
CA THR A 10 23.18 -6.46 3.17
C THR A 10 22.77 -7.22 1.90
N GLY A 11 21.74 -8.07 1.98
CA GLY A 11 21.18 -8.79 0.83
C GLY A 11 20.17 -7.97 0.02
N ILE A 12 19.68 -6.83 0.53
CA ILE A 12 18.72 -5.97 -0.18
C ILE A 12 19.49 -4.95 -1.03
N ALA A 13 19.24 -4.94 -2.33
CA ALA A 13 19.85 -3.97 -3.23
C ALA A 13 19.32 -2.55 -2.93
N PRO A 14 20.19 -1.51 -2.89
CA PRO A 14 19.76 -0.14 -2.78
C PRO A 14 18.84 0.27 -3.94
N SER A 15 17.78 1.03 -3.64
CA SER A 15 16.92 1.60 -4.69
C SER A 15 17.70 2.55 -5.60
N GLY A 16 17.65 2.32 -6.91
CA GLY A 16 18.27 3.21 -7.90
C GLY A 16 17.61 4.58 -8.03
N ILE A 17 16.37 4.73 -7.56
CA ILE A 17 15.56 5.95 -7.70
C ILE A 17 16.23 7.16 -7.05
N ARG A 18 16.83 7.01 -5.87
CA ARG A 18 17.49 8.13 -5.17
C ARG A 18 18.62 8.77 -5.98
N LYS A 19 19.39 7.98 -6.72
CA LYS A 19 20.46 8.51 -7.57
C LYS A 19 19.94 9.45 -8.65
N PHE A 20 18.75 9.20 -9.17
CA PHE A 20 18.11 10.09 -10.14
C PHE A 20 17.61 11.37 -9.49
N PHE A 21 17.09 11.32 -8.27
CA PHE A 21 16.67 12.51 -7.55
C PHE A 21 17.85 13.45 -7.26
N ASP A 22 18.99 12.91 -6.83
CA ASP A 22 20.20 13.68 -6.60
C ASP A 22 20.63 14.40 -7.90
N ILE A 23 20.63 13.71 -9.04
CA ILE A 23 20.97 14.30 -10.35
C ILE A 23 19.97 15.41 -10.75
N VAL A 24 18.66 15.16 -10.62
CA VAL A 24 17.62 16.13 -10.99
C VAL A 24 17.66 17.37 -10.10
N SER A 25 18.00 17.23 -8.82
CA SER A 25 18.11 18.37 -7.89
C SER A 25 19.24 19.35 -8.26
N GLU A 26 20.24 18.88 -9.03
CA GLU A 26 21.34 19.71 -9.56
C GLU A 26 21.01 20.38 -10.91
N MET A 27 19.83 20.10 -11.48
CA MET A 27 19.39 20.60 -12.79
C MET A 27 18.22 21.60 -12.64
N PRO A 28 18.49 22.90 -12.40
CA PRO A 28 17.46 23.90 -12.06
C PRO A 28 16.43 24.14 -13.18
N ASP A 29 16.78 23.82 -14.44
CA ASP A 29 15.89 23.99 -15.59
C ASP A 29 15.16 22.69 -15.98
N ALA A 30 15.33 21.60 -15.23
CA ALA A 30 14.70 20.34 -15.53
C ALA A 30 13.24 20.29 -15.01
N ILE A 31 12.33 19.87 -15.86
CA ILE A 31 10.97 19.53 -15.45
C ILE A 31 11.01 18.09 -14.90
N SER A 32 10.90 17.94 -13.58
CA SER A 32 10.88 16.63 -12.95
C SER A 32 9.49 15.99 -13.07
N LEU A 33 9.45 14.77 -13.61
CA LEU A 33 8.29 13.88 -13.58
C LEU A 33 8.56 12.66 -12.68
N GLY A 34 9.58 12.75 -11.81
CA GLY A 34 10.13 11.62 -11.07
C GLY A 34 9.40 11.31 -9.77
N VAL A 35 9.01 12.33 -8.99
CA VAL A 35 8.32 12.15 -7.71
C VAL A 35 6.83 12.32 -7.91
N GLY A 36 6.05 11.28 -7.59
CA GLY A 36 4.58 11.36 -7.59
C GLY A 36 4.08 12.06 -6.33
N GLU A 37 4.06 13.39 -6.31
CA GLU A 37 3.50 14.20 -5.22
C GLU A 37 2.52 15.25 -5.77
N PRO A 38 1.51 15.66 -4.98
CA PRO A 38 0.61 16.75 -5.38
C PRO A 38 1.39 18.06 -5.61
N ASP A 39 1.09 18.76 -6.71
CA ASP A 39 1.73 20.02 -7.07
C ASP A 39 0.98 21.27 -6.54
N PHE A 40 0.19 21.10 -5.50
CA PHE A 40 -0.54 22.17 -4.80
C PHE A 40 -0.39 22.02 -3.29
N ASP A 41 -0.43 23.14 -2.60
CA ASP A 41 -0.34 23.21 -1.15
C ASP A 41 -1.49 22.48 -0.46
N THR A 42 -1.19 21.94 0.73
CA THR A 42 -2.24 21.45 1.64
C THR A 42 -3.33 22.51 1.82
N PRO A 43 -4.61 22.17 1.69
CA PRO A 43 -5.72 23.12 1.82
C PRO A 43 -5.65 23.95 3.11
N TRP A 44 -5.97 25.24 3.02
CA TRP A 44 -5.81 26.16 4.12
C TRP A 44 -6.50 25.69 5.43
N ARG A 45 -7.73 25.16 5.33
CA ARG A 45 -8.45 24.64 6.49
C ARG A 45 -7.69 23.56 7.25
N VAL A 46 -6.99 22.67 6.53
CA VAL A 46 -6.18 21.60 7.13
C VAL A 46 -4.96 22.20 7.83
N ARG A 47 -4.29 23.20 7.17
CA ARG A 47 -3.16 23.90 7.76
C ARG A 47 -3.57 24.69 9.01
N GLU A 48 -4.69 25.40 8.97
CA GLU A 48 -5.24 26.17 10.08
C GLU A 48 -5.54 25.30 11.30
N GLU A 49 -6.17 24.14 11.11
CA GLU A 49 -6.40 23.17 12.20
C GLU A 49 -5.08 22.63 12.78
N GLY A 50 -4.10 22.37 11.95
CA GLY A 50 -2.75 21.98 12.42
C GLY A 50 -2.11 23.05 13.31
N ILE A 51 -2.16 24.32 12.92
CA ILE A 51 -1.69 25.47 13.72
C ILE A 51 -2.47 25.57 15.03
N TYR A 52 -3.79 25.52 14.95
CA TYR A 52 -4.67 25.60 16.10
C TYR A 52 -4.42 24.51 17.14
N THR A 53 -4.19 23.26 16.70
CA THR A 53 -3.89 22.16 17.63
C THR A 53 -2.58 22.38 18.39
N LEU A 54 -1.55 22.94 17.71
CA LEU A 54 -0.28 23.32 18.35
C LEU A 54 -0.45 24.47 19.33
N GLU A 55 -1.16 25.53 18.96
CA GLU A 55 -1.47 26.66 19.85
C GLU A 55 -2.26 26.24 21.10
N LYS A 56 -3.11 25.22 20.98
CA LYS A 56 -3.87 24.65 22.12
C LYS A 56 -3.05 23.62 22.92
N GLY A 57 -1.79 23.39 22.58
CA GLY A 57 -0.93 22.45 23.29
C GLY A 57 -1.39 20.99 23.18
N ARG A 58 -2.09 20.63 22.10
CA ARG A 58 -2.53 19.24 21.87
C ARG A 58 -1.38 18.35 21.36
N THR A 59 -0.33 18.22 22.17
CA THR A 59 0.91 17.52 21.85
C THR A 59 1.17 16.34 22.79
N PHE A 60 0.11 15.69 23.25
CA PHE A 60 0.18 14.52 24.13
C PHE A 60 0.24 13.21 23.35
N TYR A 61 0.65 12.16 24.03
CA TYR A 61 0.55 10.81 23.50
C TYR A 61 -0.89 10.45 23.16
N THR A 62 -1.07 9.77 22.05
CA THR A 62 -2.32 9.11 21.68
C THR A 62 -2.28 7.62 22.05
N SER A 63 -3.34 6.89 21.76
CA SER A 63 -3.31 5.42 21.74
C SER A 63 -2.29 4.92 20.71
N ASN A 64 -1.73 3.72 20.91
CA ASN A 64 -0.81 3.11 19.95
C ASN A 64 -1.43 2.92 18.55
N ALA A 65 -2.75 2.76 18.48
CA ALA A 65 -3.48 2.68 17.20
C ALA A 65 -3.78 4.06 16.58
N GLY A 66 -3.37 5.15 17.23
CA GLY A 66 -3.63 6.51 16.79
C GLY A 66 -4.85 7.17 17.47
N LEU A 67 -5.09 8.42 17.13
CA LEU A 67 -6.18 9.23 17.70
C LEU A 67 -7.54 8.59 17.41
N LYS A 68 -8.37 8.41 18.44
CA LYS A 68 -9.68 7.74 18.33
C LYS A 68 -10.60 8.41 17.33
N GLU A 69 -10.67 9.74 17.39
CA GLU A 69 -11.51 10.55 16.51
C GLU A 69 -11.08 10.41 15.04
N LEU A 70 -9.78 10.37 14.78
CA LEU A 70 -9.25 10.13 13.43
C LEU A 70 -9.63 8.74 12.92
N ARG A 71 -9.46 7.70 13.74
CA ARG A 71 -9.84 6.33 13.36
C ARG A 71 -11.35 6.21 13.08
N GLN A 72 -12.18 6.92 13.83
CA GLN A 72 -13.62 6.97 13.59
C GLN A 72 -13.94 7.63 12.24
N GLU A 73 -13.26 8.73 11.91
CA GLU A 73 -13.43 9.39 10.61
C GLU A 73 -12.88 8.57 9.45
N ILE A 74 -11.80 7.81 9.65
CA ILE A 74 -11.32 6.85 8.66
C ILE A 74 -12.39 5.76 8.40
N SER A 75 -13.01 5.21 9.45
CA SER A 75 -14.10 4.24 9.28
C SER A 75 -15.27 4.83 8.49
N ASN A 76 -15.68 6.06 8.81
CA ASN A 76 -16.73 6.78 8.10
C ASN A 76 -16.35 7.07 6.63
N TYR A 77 -15.09 7.40 6.37
CA TYR A 77 -14.56 7.62 5.03
C TYR A 77 -14.64 6.35 4.18
N LEU A 78 -14.14 5.22 4.70
CA LEU A 78 -14.17 3.95 3.99
C LEU A 78 -15.60 3.47 3.71
N ASP A 79 -16.51 3.65 4.66
CA ASP A 79 -17.93 3.34 4.46
C ASP A 79 -18.54 4.17 3.30
N ARG A 80 -18.20 5.46 3.20
CA ARG A 80 -18.69 6.32 2.11
C ARG A 80 -18.05 6.01 0.77
N LYS A 81 -16.74 5.68 0.76
CA LYS A 81 -15.95 5.58 -0.49
C LYS A 81 -15.97 4.19 -1.12
N ILE A 82 -15.83 3.17 -0.30
CA ILE A 82 -15.71 1.79 -0.77
C ILE A 82 -16.82 0.87 -0.22
N HIS A 83 -17.79 1.45 0.51
CA HIS A 83 -18.92 0.71 1.12
C HIS A 83 -18.49 -0.42 2.05
N VAL A 84 -17.34 -0.26 2.72
CA VAL A 84 -16.82 -1.19 3.72
C VAL A 84 -16.65 -0.46 5.04
N ARG A 85 -17.27 -0.98 6.09
CA ARG A 85 -17.16 -0.44 7.43
C ARG A 85 -16.25 -1.29 8.28
N TYR A 86 -15.22 -0.67 8.86
CA TYR A 86 -14.30 -1.28 9.82
C TYR A 86 -14.59 -0.73 11.22
N ASP A 87 -14.44 -1.58 12.24
CA ASP A 87 -14.50 -1.12 13.62
C ASP A 87 -13.29 -0.24 13.95
N TYR A 88 -13.55 1.03 14.20
CA TYR A 88 -12.50 2.01 14.49
C TYR A 88 -11.71 1.70 15.77
N VAL A 89 -12.22 0.83 16.66
CA VAL A 89 -11.53 0.44 17.90
C VAL A 89 -10.50 -0.65 17.65
N HIS A 90 -10.85 -1.66 16.86
CA HIS A 90 -10.07 -2.89 16.74
C HIS A 90 -9.50 -3.16 15.34
N GLU A 91 -10.03 -2.51 14.29
CA GLU A 91 -9.67 -2.81 12.90
C GLU A 91 -8.97 -1.65 12.17
N ILE A 92 -8.71 -0.52 12.84
CA ILE A 92 -8.04 0.64 12.23
C ILE A 92 -6.83 1.05 13.04
N MET A 93 -5.68 1.18 12.36
CA MET A 93 -4.44 1.70 12.91
C MET A 93 -3.91 2.86 12.05
N VAL A 94 -3.50 3.93 12.70
CA VAL A 94 -2.81 5.07 12.07
C VAL A 94 -1.31 4.84 12.15
N THR A 95 -0.64 4.92 11.00
CA THR A 95 0.80 4.65 10.87
C THR A 95 1.55 5.86 10.32
N VAL A 96 2.88 5.86 10.42
CA VAL A 96 3.75 6.87 9.80
C VAL A 96 3.86 6.56 8.30
N GLY A 97 2.81 6.93 7.57
CA GLY A 97 2.64 6.63 6.15
C GLY A 97 2.27 5.18 5.84
N GLY A 98 1.88 4.93 4.58
CA GLY A 98 1.54 3.59 4.11
C GLY A 98 2.69 2.59 4.22
N SER A 99 3.94 3.06 4.12
CA SER A 99 5.12 2.17 4.23
C SER A 99 5.23 1.48 5.58
N GLU A 100 4.89 2.15 6.69
CA GLU A 100 4.83 1.49 7.99
C GLU A 100 3.68 0.49 8.05
N GLY A 101 2.51 0.83 7.48
CA GLY A 101 1.38 -0.09 7.40
C GLY A 101 1.74 -1.38 6.66
N ILE A 102 2.47 -1.27 5.54
CA ILE A 102 2.99 -2.40 4.77
C ILE A 102 3.97 -3.24 5.61
N ASP A 103 4.99 -2.60 6.22
CA ASP A 103 6.01 -3.29 7.03
C ASP A 103 5.39 -4.01 8.24
N LEU A 104 4.47 -3.34 8.96
CA LEU A 104 3.75 -3.93 10.08
C LEU A 104 2.90 -5.14 9.66
N THR A 105 2.22 -5.06 8.51
CA THR A 105 1.44 -6.18 7.97
C THR A 105 2.33 -7.38 7.72
N MET A 106 3.47 -7.20 7.04
CA MET A 106 4.39 -8.30 6.76
C MET A 106 4.94 -8.91 8.04
N ARG A 107 5.37 -8.08 9.01
CA ARG A 107 5.88 -8.55 10.32
C ARG A 107 4.82 -9.27 11.16
N ALA A 108 3.57 -8.83 11.10
CA ALA A 108 2.50 -9.42 11.89
C ALA A 108 1.99 -10.75 11.32
N MET A 109 2.05 -10.91 9.99
CA MET A 109 1.38 -12.02 9.32
C MET A 109 2.32 -13.11 8.80
N LEU A 110 3.60 -12.81 8.54
CA LEU A 110 4.50 -13.78 7.92
C LEU A 110 5.25 -14.62 8.94
N ASN A 111 5.31 -15.92 8.68
CA ASN A 111 6.29 -16.83 9.25
C ASN A 111 7.47 -16.99 8.27
N PRO A 112 8.66 -17.43 8.75
CA PRO A 112 9.78 -17.71 7.87
C PRO A 112 9.41 -18.68 6.74
N GLY A 113 9.59 -18.23 5.50
CA GLY A 113 9.32 -19.01 4.30
C GLY A 113 7.90 -18.90 3.74
N ASP A 114 6.97 -18.16 4.40
CA ASP A 114 5.69 -17.78 3.79
C ASP A 114 5.95 -16.93 2.55
N GLU A 115 5.23 -17.20 1.48
CA GLU A 115 5.35 -16.48 0.21
C GLU A 115 4.34 -15.33 0.11
N VAL A 116 4.82 -14.21 -0.44
CA VAL A 116 4.00 -13.04 -0.75
C VAL A 116 4.10 -12.75 -2.23
N LEU A 117 2.96 -12.77 -2.92
CA LEU A 117 2.88 -12.43 -4.34
C LEU A 117 2.93 -10.92 -4.50
N VAL A 118 3.87 -10.45 -5.33
CA VAL A 118 4.11 -9.02 -5.57
C VAL A 118 4.02 -8.74 -7.07
N PRO A 119 2.91 -8.17 -7.57
CA PRO A 119 2.83 -7.72 -8.96
C PRO A 119 3.90 -6.67 -9.28
N GLU A 120 4.60 -6.81 -10.40
CA GLU A 120 5.66 -5.91 -10.86
C GLU A 120 5.43 -5.45 -12.32
N PRO A 121 5.71 -4.17 -12.66
CA PRO A 121 6.36 -3.15 -11.82
C PRO A 121 5.43 -2.56 -10.77
N SER A 122 5.93 -2.34 -9.56
CA SER A 122 5.18 -1.72 -8.46
C SER A 122 6.10 -0.98 -7.48
N TYR A 123 5.56 -0.48 -6.38
CA TYR A 123 6.33 0.26 -5.39
C TYR A 123 7.45 -0.59 -4.80
N VAL A 124 8.66 -0.05 -4.84
CA VAL A 124 9.92 -0.75 -4.56
C VAL A 124 10.07 -1.30 -3.14
N SER A 125 9.20 -0.91 -2.21
CA SER A 125 9.33 -1.33 -0.80
C SER A 125 8.61 -2.63 -0.48
N TYR A 126 7.74 -3.16 -1.33
CA TYR A 126 7.00 -4.39 -1.00
C TYR A 126 7.95 -5.58 -0.78
N ALA A 127 8.77 -5.93 -1.77
CA ALA A 127 9.69 -7.05 -1.67
C ALA A 127 10.71 -6.92 -0.51
N PRO A 128 11.32 -5.74 -0.26
CA PRO A 128 12.14 -5.51 0.94
C PRO A 128 11.40 -5.76 2.25
N CYS A 129 10.16 -5.25 2.42
CA CYS A 129 9.38 -5.47 3.64
C CYS A 129 9.10 -6.96 3.88
N VAL A 130 8.76 -7.71 2.82
CA VAL A 130 8.59 -9.18 2.88
C VAL A 130 9.88 -9.86 3.35
N THR A 131 11.02 -9.52 2.73
CA THR A 131 12.34 -10.09 3.08
C THR A 131 12.74 -9.77 4.52
N LEU A 132 12.48 -8.54 4.99
CA LEU A 132 12.77 -8.13 6.37
C LEU A 132 11.91 -8.85 7.40
N ALA A 133 10.73 -9.30 7.00
CA ALA A 133 9.81 -10.11 7.80
C ALA A 133 10.03 -11.63 7.68
N ASP A 134 11.15 -12.10 7.11
CA ASP A 134 11.47 -13.52 6.87
C ASP A 134 10.58 -14.22 5.83
N GLY A 135 9.73 -13.48 5.11
CA GLY A 135 8.96 -13.99 3.99
C GLY A 135 9.77 -14.08 2.70
N VAL A 136 9.18 -14.70 1.70
CA VAL A 136 9.73 -14.85 0.35
C VAL A 136 8.89 -14.04 -0.62
N PRO A 137 9.42 -12.94 -1.19
CA PRO A 137 8.70 -12.21 -2.22
C PRO A 137 8.73 -13.00 -3.54
N VAL A 138 7.55 -13.19 -4.12
CA VAL A 138 7.35 -13.88 -5.40
C VAL A 138 6.83 -12.86 -6.41
N PRO A 139 7.64 -12.40 -7.37
CA PRO A 139 7.21 -11.41 -8.33
C PRO A 139 6.22 -12.00 -9.35
N ILE A 140 5.18 -11.24 -9.70
CA ILE A 140 4.28 -11.54 -10.81
C ILE A 140 4.48 -10.45 -11.86
N PRO A 141 5.10 -10.74 -13.01
CA PRO A 141 5.29 -9.75 -14.07
C PRO A 141 3.94 -9.33 -14.67
N MET A 142 3.56 -8.06 -14.49
CA MET A 142 2.44 -7.46 -15.21
C MET A 142 2.88 -7.01 -16.59
N LYS A 143 2.04 -7.21 -17.60
CA LYS A 143 2.40 -7.02 -19.00
C LYS A 143 1.71 -5.80 -19.59
N GLU A 144 2.39 -5.14 -20.52
CA GLU A 144 1.85 -4.01 -21.28
C GLU A 144 0.59 -4.41 -22.07
N GLU A 145 0.55 -5.61 -22.64
CA GLU A 145 -0.60 -6.17 -23.36
C GLU A 145 -1.88 -6.24 -22.53
N ASN A 146 -1.74 -6.32 -21.19
CA ASN A 146 -2.82 -6.31 -20.21
C ASN A 146 -2.95 -4.94 -19.52
N GLU A 147 -2.43 -3.86 -20.11
CA GLU A 147 -2.43 -2.52 -19.52
C GLU A 147 -1.78 -2.47 -18.12
N PHE A 148 -0.80 -3.34 -17.84
CA PHE A 148 -0.18 -3.56 -16.54
C PHE A 148 -1.18 -3.88 -15.41
N LYS A 149 -2.28 -4.54 -15.73
CA LYS A 149 -3.21 -5.13 -14.76
C LYS A 149 -2.76 -6.53 -14.38
N LEU A 150 -3.09 -6.96 -13.16
CA LEU A 150 -2.92 -8.34 -12.74
C LEU A 150 -4.08 -9.18 -13.29
N THR A 151 -3.78 -10.23 -14.05
CA THR A 151 -4.79 -11.18 -14.52
C THR A 151 -4.94 -12.38 -13.59
N ALA A 152 -6.11 -13.03 -13.64
CA ALA A 152 -6.35 -14.22 -12.84
C ALA A 152 -5.42 -15.37 -13.21
N GLU A 153 -5.10 -15.52 -14.50
CA GLU A 153 -4.19 -16.55 -14.99
C GLU A 153 -2.77 -16.36 -14.46
N GLU A 154 -2.27 -15.12 -14.46
CA GLU A 154 -0.96 -14.78 -13.92
C GLU A 154 -0.90 -15.00 -12.41
N LEU A 155 -1.96 -14.60 -11.69
CA LEU A 155 -2.09 -14.85 -10.27
C LEU A 155 -2.09 -16.35 -9.96
N GLU A 156 -2.97 -17.13 -10.61
CA GLU A 156 -3.11 -18.56 -10.33
C GLU A 156 -1.82 -19.34 -10.63
N ALA A 157 -1.10 -18.97 -11.68
CA ALA A 157 0.18 -19.58 -12.05
C ALA A 157 1.29 -19.35 -11.01
N ALA A 158 1.19 -18.27 -10.21
CA ALA A 158 2.19 -17.93 -9.20
C ALA A 158 1.88 -18.51 -7.81
N ILE A 159 0.67 -19.00 -7.57
CA ILE A 159 0.25 -19.53 -6.27
C ILE A 159 0.92 -20.89 -5.99
N THR A 160 1.47 -21.02 -4.79
CA THR A 160 2.01 -22.27 -4.26
C THR A 160 1.36 -22.60 -2.90
N PRO A 161 1.58 -23.80 -2.33
CA PRO A 161 1.10 -24.11 -0.97
C PRO A 161 1.70 -23.24 0.13
N LYS A 162 2.73 -22.43 -0.16
CA LYS A 162 3.37 -21.48 0.78
C LYS A 162 2.83 -20.06 0.63
N THR A 163 2.07 -19.81 -0.41
CA THR A 163 1.52 -18.46 -0.68
C THR A 163 0.52 -18.09 0.41
N LYS A 164 0.72 -16.92 1.02
CA LYS A 164 -0.11 -16.43 2.11
C LYS A 164 -0.75 -15.09 1.82
N ILE A 165 -0.01 -14.17 1.19
CA ILE A 165 -0.46 -12.80 0.94
C ILE A 165 -0.30 -12.47 -0.54
N LEU A 166 -1.32 -11.82 -1.10
CA LEU A 166 -1.25 -11.10 -2.36
C LEU A 166 -1.14 -9.60 -2.05
N VAL A 167 -0.12 -8.92 -2.54
CA VAL A 167 -0.08 -7.45 -2.61
C VAL A 167 -0.88 -7.01 -3.82
N LEU A 168 -1.84 -6.13 -3.64
CA LEU A 168 -2.68 -5.59 -4.71
C LEU A 168 -2.53 -4.06 -4.75
N PRO A 169 -1.54 -3.53 -5.53
CA PRO A 169 -1.15 -2.14 -5.49
C PRO A 169 -1.86 -1.32 -6.58
N PHE A 170 -3.18 -1.11 -6.46
CA PHE A 170 -3.95 -0.37 -7.45
C PHE A 170 -4.81 0.73 -6.81
N PRO A 171 -4.80 1.96 -7.38
CA PRO A 171 -4.08 2.39 -8.59
C PRO A 171 -2.57 2.28 -8.44
N ASN A 172 -1.88 1.83 -9.51
CA ASN A 172 -0.50 1.36 -9.43
C ASN A 172 0.53 2.50 -9.56
N ASN A 173 1.56 2.43 -8.75
CA ASN A 173 2.82 3.16 -8.94
C ASN A 173 3.89 2.16 -9.43
N PRO A 174 4.49 2.28 -10.65
CA PRO A 174 4.58 3.53 -11.44
C PRO A 174 3.66 3.61 -12.66
N THR A 175 2.88 2.58 -12.98
CA THR A 175 2.21 2.48 -14.29
C THR A 175 0.95 3.34 -14.42
N GLY A 176 0.33 3.71 -13.28
CA GLY A 176 -0.98 4.36 -13.26
C GLY A 176 -2.14 3.43 -13.61
N ALA A 177 -1.89 2.14 -13.75
CA ALA A 177 -2.94 1.15 -14.02
C ALA A 177 -3.97 1.13 -12.88
N ILE A 178 -5.23 0.95 -13.25
CA ILE A 178 -6.36 0.76 -12.34
C ILE A 178 -7.02 -0.58 -12.63
N MET A 179 -7.68 -1.16 -11.63
CA MET A 179 -8.50 -2.36 -11.82
C MET A 179 -9.98 -2.04 -11.60
N THR A 180 -10.82 -2.47 -12.53
CA THR A 180 -12.28 -2.36 -12.42
C THR A 180 -12.84 -3.49 -11.57
N LYS A 181 -14.13 -3.44 -11.29
CA LYS A 181 -14.82 -4.53 -10.60
C LYS A 181 -14.69 -5.86 -11.35
N GLU A 182 -14.83 -5.80 -12.66
CA GLU A 182 -14.73 -6.95 -13.56
C GLU A 182 -13.32 -7.56 -13.54
N ASP A 183 -12.28 -6.73 -13.42
CA ASP A 183 -10.91 -7.18 -13.27
C ASP A 183 -10.66 -7.84 -11.88
N LEU A 184 -11.29 -7.30 -10.83
CA LEU A 184 -11.11 -7.76 -9.44
C LEU A 184 -11.90 -9.02 -9.08
N GLU A 185 -13.08 -9.25 -9.68
CA GLU A 185 -13.92 -10.41 -9.35
C GLU A 185 -13.24 -11.77 -9.56
N PRO A 186 -12.52 -12.03 -10.67
CA PRO A 186 -11.77 -13.28 -10.83
C PRO A 186 -10.60 -13.41 -9.85
N ILE A 187 -9.94 -12.31 -9.50
CA ILE A 187 -8.89 -12.27 -8.46
C ILE A 187 -9.46 -12.65 -7.10
N ALA A 188 -10.59 -12.06 -6.70
CA ALA A 188 -11.26 -12.37 -5.44
C ALA A 188 -11.63 -13.86 -5.31
N LYS A 189 -12.11 -14.47 -6.39
CA LYS A 189 -12.42 -15.92 -6.42
C LYS A 189 -11.18 -16.79 -6.18
N LEU A 190 -10.03 -16.41 -6.73
CA LEU A 190 -8.76 -17.12 -6.47
C LEU A 190 -8.28 -16.91 -5.04
N VAL A 191 -8.38 -15.70 -4.51
CA VAL A 191 -8.04 -15.39 -3.13
C VAL A 191 -8.87 -16.25 -2.15
N GLU A 192 -10.18 -16.40 -2.39
CA GLU A 192 -11.03 -17.31 -1.61
C GLU A 192 -10.65 -18.77 -1.80
N LYS A 193 -10.49 -19.22 -3.05
CA LYS A 193 -10.18 -20.62 -3.41
C LYS A 193 -8.90 -21.12 -2.73
N TYR A 194 -7.88 -20.27 -2.65
CA TYR A 194 -6.57 -20.61 -2.09
C TYR A 194 -6.36 -20.10 -0.65
N ASP A 195 -7.41 -19.55 -0.03
CA ASP A 195 -7.41 -19.01 1.34
C ASP A 195 -6.29 -18.00 1.60
N LEU A 196 -6.11 -17.06 0.67
CA LEU A 196 -5.11 -16.02 0.75
C LEU A 196 -5.63 -14.79 1.51
N TYR A 197 -4.70 -13.99 2.03
CA TYR A 197 -4.95 -12.61 2.46
C TYR A 197 -4.53 -11.64 1.36
N VAL A 198 -5.12 -10.43 1.36
CA VAL A 198 -4.77 -9.35 0.43
C VAL A 198 -4.28 -8.15 1.21
N LEU A 199 -3.12 -7.62 0.85
CA LEU A 199 -2.70 -6.27 1.19
C LEU A 199 -3.06 -5.36 0.03
N SER A 200 -4.19 -4.67 0.11
CA SER A 200 -4.66 -3.72 -0.89
C SER A 200 -4.09 -2.34 -0.61
N ASP A 201 -3.08 -1.95 -1.39
CA ASP A 201 -2.51 -0.60 -1.29
C ASP A 201 -3.29 0.35 -2.21
N GLU A 202 -4.16 1.13 -1.58
CA GLU A 202 -5.10 2.05 -2.23
C GLU A 202 -4.70 3.52 -2.01
N ILE A 203 -3.41 3.79 -1.79
CA ILE A 203 -2.90 5.14 -1.49
C ILE A 203 -3.24 6.16 -2.58
N TYR A 204 -3.44 5.71 -3.82
CA TYR A 204 -3.81 6.54 -4.96
C TYR A 204 -5.30 6.49 -5.32
N SER A 205 -6.17 5.96 -4.46
CA SER A 205 -7.60 5.77 -4.75
C SER A 205 -8.34 7.06 -5.13
N GLU A 206 -7.95 8.22 -4.59
CA GLU A 206 -8.54 9.52 -4.94
C GLU A 206 -8.00 10.12 -6.26
N LEU A 207 -6.96 9.52 -6.87
CA LEU A 207 -6.34 9.99 -8.10
C LEU A 207 -6.74 9.16 -9.33
N THR A 208 -7.98 8.69 -9.37
CA THR A 208 -8.59 8.05 -10.54
C THR A 208 -9.36 9.10 -11.36
N TYR A 209 -9.12 9.15 -12.69
CA TYR A 209 -9.63 10.23 -13.53
C TYR A 209 -10.77 9.82 -14.46
N LYS A 210 -10.91 8.52 -14.73
CA LYS A 210 -11.90 8.00 -15.71
C LYS A 210 -13.04 7.25 -15.06
N THR A 211 -12.78 6.57 -13.99
CA THR A 211 -13.74 5.74 -13.24
C THR A 211 -13.52 5.90 -11.76
N ASP A 212 -14.53 5.64 -10.95
CA ASP A 212 -14.38 5.57 -9.51
C ASP A 212 -13.50 4.38 -9.14
N HIS A 213 -12.72 4.53 -8.07
CA HIS A 213 -11.92 3.45 -7.50
C HIS A 213 -12.84 2.34 -6.94
N VAL A 214 -12.48 1.09 -7.21
CA VAL A 214 -13.13 -0.08 -6.64
C VAL A 214 -12.14 -0.79 -5.73
N SER A 215 -12.45 -0.88 -4.45
CA SER A 215 -11.64 -1.69 -3.52
C SER A 215 -12.04 -3.16 -3.60
N ILE A 216 -11.04 -4.05 -3.63
CA ILE A 216 -11.29 -5.49 -3.55
C ILE A 216 -11.99 -5.86 -2.23
N ALA A 217 -11.76 -5.10 -1.14
CA ALA A 217 -12.42 -5.31 0.14
C ALA A 217 -13.95 -5.18 0.08
N SER A 218 -14.48 -4.49 -0.95
CA SER A 218 -15.93 -4.34 -1.16
C SER A 218 -16.60 -5.55 -1.82
N LEU A 219 -15.81 -6.47 -2.37
CA LEU A 219 -16.34 -7.66 -3.01
C LEU A 219 -16.77 -8.72 -1.97
N PRO A 220 -17.75 -9.57 -2.29
CA PRO A 220 -18.19 -10.62 -1.39
C PRO A 220 -17.03 -11.49 -0.91
N GLY A 221 -16.97 -11.81 0.40
CA GLY A 221 -15.94 -12.66 1.00
C GLY A 221 -14.56 -12.01 1.18
N MET A 222 -14.37 -10.75 0.74
CA MET A 222 -13.06 -10.13 0.74
C MET A 222 -12.77 -9.23 1.94
N ARG A 223 -13.80 -8.70 2.61
CA ARG A 223 -13.62 -7.80 3.75
C ARG A 223 -12.74 -8.40 4.86
N GLU A 224 -13.00 -9.64 5.23
CA GLU A 224 -12.36 -10.32 6.37
C GLU A 224 -10.93 -10.78 6.05
N ARG A 225 -10.54 -10.75 4.79
CA ARG A 225 -9.22 -11.19 4.31
C ARG A 225 -8.40 -10.09 3.64
N THR A 226 -8.88 -8.83 3.68
CA THR A 226 -8.20 -7.70 3.06
C THR A 226 -7.76 -6.68 4.11
N LEU A 227 -6.46 -6.34 4.08
CA LEU A 227 -5.90 -5.19 4.78
C LEU A 227 -5.80 -4.05 3.77
N VAL A 228 -6.57 -2.98 4.00
CA VAL A 228 -6.53 -1.79 3.15
C VAL A 228 -5.50 -0.81 3.69
N VAL A 229 -4.55 -0.43 2.86
CA VAL A 229 -3.58 0.65 3.12
C VAL A 229 -4.02 1.88 2.33
N ASN A 230 -4.21 2.99 3.02
CA ASN A 230 -4.57 4.28 2.43
C ASN A 230 -3.93 5.41 3.24
N GLY A 231 -4.02 6.66 2.80
CA GLY A 231 -3.42 7.78 3.52
C GLY A 231 -3.69 9.14 2.90
N PHE A 232 -3.15 10.17 3.54
CA PHE A 232 -3.35 11.58 3.18
C PHE A 232 -2.20 12.17 2.34
N SER A 233 -1.26 11.35 1.89
CA SER A 233 -0.06 11.82 1.18
C SER A 233 -0.30 12.05 -0.32
N LYS A 234 -1.44 11.61 -0.84
CA LYS A 234 -1.79 11.72 -2.27
C LYS A 234 -3.17 12.34 -2.47
#